data_87b351ec434001e7ae5ec0520ad2ac4c
#
_entry.id   87b351ec434001e7ae5ec0520ad2ac4c
#
_cell.length_a   1.000
_cell.length_b   1.000
_cell.length_c   1.000
_cell.angle_alpha   90.00
_cell.angle_beta   90.00
_cell.angle_gamma   90.00
#
_symmetry.space_group_name_H-M   'P 1'
#
loop_
_entity.id
_entity.type
_entity.pdbx_description
1 polymer ?
#
loop_
_entity_poly.entity_id
_entity_poly.type
_entity_poly.pdbx_seq_one_letter_code
_entity_poly.pdbx_strand_id
1 'polypeptide(L)'
;EITELTAFEIEQIGEVRLKVHMEWRYMNSSIRQDMILYADSRRIDFETEVDYHERHQLLKAAFPVDIRTTYATFDVQYGNVRRPNHWNTSWDQAKFETVAHRFADLSERGYGVSLLNDCKYGHDVKDNVLRITLIKAATHPDHSQDQGLHRFTYSLLPHGGDIVDGGTVREACSLNQPLHVIQGDLKLPFESFLSFDKDCVEVDAVKKTEDGKHIAVRFHDFTGGTNRIKVHTGFAWKRRCTGDLRERSLDDWKTDREIYVTVKPYEIVTMLFEL
;
A
#
# COMPACT_ATOMS: atom_id res chain seq x y z
N GLU A 1 -25.97 -4.08 8.04
CA GLU A 1 -25.56 -2.74 7.57
C GLU A 1 -25.74 -1.74 8.71
N ILE A 2 -24.74 -0.84 8.91
CA ILE A 2 -24.81 0.21 9.94
C ILE A 2 -25.36 1.45 9.25
N THR A 3 -26.53 1.91 9.71
CA THR A 3 -27.29 3.00 9.08
C THR A 3 -27.63 4.14 10.05
N GLU A 4 -27.41 3.95 11.35
CA GLU A 4 -27.68 4.97 12.37
C GLU A 4 -26.55 6.03 12.36
N LEU A 5 -26.69 7.03 11.48
CA LEU A 5 -25.81 8.19 11.41
C LEU A 5 -26.20 9.20 12.49
N THR A 6 -25.27 9.52 13.39
CA THR A 6 -25.52 10.43 14.54
C THR A 6 -24.93 11.81 14.35
N ALA A 7 -23.91 11.96 13.50
CA ALA A 7 -23.34 13.25 13.12
C ALA A 7 -22.89 13.24 11.66
N PHE A 8 -23.01 14.39 11.00
CA PHE A 8 -22.48 14.64 9.64
C PHE A 8 -22.12 16.11 9.53
N GLU A 9 -20.85 16.41 9.33
CA GLU A 9 -20.34 17.78 9.21
C GLU A 9 -19.36 17.88 8.03
N ILE A 10 -19.41 18.96 7.27
CA ILE A 10 -18.49 19.25 6.19
C ILE A 10 -17.54 20.35 6.64
N GLU A 11 -16.26 20.00 6.73
CA GLU A 11 -15.20 20.94 7.12
C GLU A 11 -14.24 21.20 5.96
N GLN A 12 -13.98 22.47 5.67
CA GLN A 12 -12.89 22.85 4.77
C GLN A 12 -11.66 23.23 5.60
N ILE A 13 -10.57 22.49 5.40
CA ILE A 13 -9.31 22.69 6.15
C ILE A 13 -8.26 23.41 5.27
N GLY A 14 -8.67 24.36 4.46
CA GLY A 14 -7.83 25.10 3.52
C GLY A 14 -8.00 24.66 2.07
N GLU A 15 -7.10 25.12 1.18
CA GLU A 15 -7.19 24.87 -0.27
C GLU A 15 -6.71 23.49 -0.69
N VAL A 16 -6.06 22.75 0.23
CA VAL A 16 -5.40 21.46 -0.07
C VAL A 16 -6.33 20.27 0.11
N ARG A 17 -7.25 20.34 1.09
CA ARG A 17 -8.14 19.24 1.42
C ARG A 17 -9.51 19.69 1.95
N LEU A 18 -10.50 18.83 1.70
CA LEU A 18 -11.82 18.87 2.29
C LEU A 18 -11.97 17.67 3.21
N LYS A 19 -12.53 17.87 4.40
CA LYS A 19 -12.86 16.82 5.35
C LYS A 19 -14.37 16.76 5.59
N VAL A 20 -14.91 15.55 5.56
CA VAL A 20 -16.29 15.26 5.95
C VAL A 20 -16.25 14.37 7.19
N HIS A 21 -16.72 14.89 8.30
CA HIS A 21 -16.82 14.17 9.57
C HIS A 21 -18.17 13.44 9.66
N MET A 22 -18.12 12.17 10.08
CA MET A 22 -19.29 11.30 10.21
C MET A 22 -19.20 10.46 11.49
N GLU A 23 -20.33 10.31 12.19
CA GLU A 23 -20.41 9.41 13.34
C GLU A 23 -21.59 8.46 13.18
N TRP A 24 -21.39 7.21 13.59
CA TRP A 24 -22.44 6.19 13.63
C TRP A 24 -22.49 5.50 14.97
N ARG A 25 -23.68 4.97 15.29
CA ARG A 25 -23.87 4.03 16.39
C ARG A 25 -24.29 2.67 15.85
N TYR A 26 -23.81 1.65 16.54
CA TYR A 26 -24.22 0.28 16.30
C TYR A 26 -24.22 -0.48 17.62
N MET A 27 -25.40 -0.82 18.14
CA MET A 27 -25.58 -1.50 19.43
C MET A 27 -24.83 -0.79 20.57
N ASN A 28 -23.75 -1.40 21.10
CA ASN A 28 -22.90 -0.82 22.16
C ASN A 28 -21.65 -0.11 21.63
N SER A 29 -21.49 -0.09 20.33
CA SER A 29 -20.29 0.41 19.64
C SER A 29 -20.55 1.75 18.96
N SER A 30 -19.49 2.54 18.80
CA SER A 30 -19.52 3.79 18.05
C SER A 30 -18.39 3.83 17.00
N ILE A 31 -18.67 4.49 15.88
CA ILE A 31 -17.73 4.70 14.79
C ILE A 31 -17.64 6.20 14.54
N ARG A 32 -16.43 6.75 14.52
CA ARG A 32 -16.11 8.09 14.03
C ARG A 32 -15.23 7.97 12.82
N GLN A 33 -15.56 8.69 11.77
CA GLN A 33 -14.81 8.62 10.52
C GLN A 33 -14.71 9.98 9.87
N ASP A 34 -13.49 10.33 9.51
CA ASP A 34 -13.20 11.50 8.69
C ASP A 34 -12.89 11.03 7.26
N MET A 35 -13.76 11.39 6.32
CA MET A 35 -13.50 11.21 4.89
C MET A 35 -12.74 12.43 4.38
N ILE A 36 -11.54 12.21 3.85
CA ILE A 36 -10.63 13.27 3.40
C ILE A 36 -10.46 13.18 1.89
N LEU A 37 -10.75 14.28 1.22
CA LEU A 37 -10.51 14.48 -0.21
C LEU A 37 -9.40 15.52 -0.39
N TYR A 38 -8.48 15.26 -1.33
CA TYR A 38 -7.34 16.12 -1.60
C TYR A 38 -7.49 16.80 -2.96
N ALA A 39 -7.01 18.04 -3.06
CA ALA A 39 -7.08 18.81 -4.32
C ALA A 39 -6.27 18.17 -5.45
N ASP A 40 -5.11 17.60 -5.13
CA ASP A 40 -4.14 17.08 -6.11
C ASP A 40 -4.01 15.53 -6.09
N SER A 41 -4.93 14.83 -5.40
CA SER A 41 -4.94 13.36 -5.38
C SER A 41 -6.34 12.82 -5.68
N ARG A 42 -6.40 11.67 -6.35
CA ARG A 42 -7.64 10.91 -6.53
C ARG A 42 -7.96 10.03 -5.33
N ARG A 43 -7.03 9.89 -4.38
CA ARG A 43 -7.19 9.07 -3.20
C ARG A 43 -8.17 9.75 -2.24
N ILE A 44 -9.09 8.95 -1.74
CA ILE A 44 -10.06 9.34 -0.71
C ILE A 44 -9.71 8.56 0.53
N ASP A 45 -9.26 9.23 1.59
CA ASP A 45 -8.89 8.59 2.84
C ASP A 45 -10.07 8.53 3.81
N PHE A 46 -10.18 7.45 4.55
CA PHE A 46 -11.15 7.24 5.63
C PHE A 46 -10.38 6.99 6.93
N GLU A 47 -10.05 8.07 7.63
CA GLU A 47 -9.47 8.01 8.98
C GLU A 47 -10.57 7.59 9.95
N THR A 48 -10.42 6.42 10.56
CA THR A 48 -11.50 5.78 11.29
C THR A 48 -11.09 5.45 12.71
N GLU A 49 -11.94 5.85 13.66
CA GLU A 49 -11.89 5.45 15.06
C GLU A 49 -13.15 4.64 15.39
N VAL A 50 -12.96 3.46 15.96
CA VAL A 50 -14.07 2.59 16.38
C VAL A 50 -13.89 2.20 17.84
N ASP A 51 -14.86 2.52 18.68
CA ASP A 51 -14.98 1.94 20.02
C ASP A 51 -15.91 0.74 19.95
N TYR A 52 -15.32 -0.49 19.89
CA TYR A 52 -16.02 -1.72 19.52
C TYR A 52 -16.30 -2.61 20.73
N HIS A 53 -17.56 -2.97 20.93
CA HIS A 53 -18.03 -3.76 22.06
C HIS A 53 -18.93 -4.94 21.67
N GLU A 54 -18.89 -5.34 20.37
CA GLU A 54 -19.68 -6.47 19.89
C GLU A 54 -18.87 -7.76 19.87
N ARG A 55 -19.55 -8.90 19.90
CA ARG A 55 -18.94 -10.24 19.84
C ARG A 55 -19.57 -11.05 18.73
N HIS A 56 -18.79 -11.98 18.16
CA HIS A 56 -19.22 -12.86 17.07
C HIS A 56 -19.69 -12.10 15.82
N GLN A 57 -19.18 -10.91 15.62
CA GLN A 57 -19.52 -10.06 14.48
C GLN A 57 -18.25 -9.55 13.80
N LEU A 58 -18.30 -9.53 12.48
CA LEU A 58 -17.24 -9.08 11.61
C LEU A 58 -17.61 -7.70 11.06
N LEU A 59 -16.87 -6.67 11.44
CA LEU A 59 -17.04 -5.32 10.90
C LEU A 59 -16.26 -5.21 9.60
N LYS A 60 -16.94 -4.87 8.50
CA LYS A 60 -16.33 -4.65 7.18
C LYS A 60 -16.77 -3.32 6.59
N ALA A 61 -15.88 -2.69 5.82
CA ALA A 61 -16.25 -1.69 4.84
C ALA A 61 -16.39 -2.34 3.46
N ALA A 62 -17.45 -2.00 2.73
CA ALA A 62 -17.79 -2.59 1.43
C ALA A 62 -18.01 -1.49 0.40
N PHE A 63 -17.40 -1.65 -0.76
CA PHE A 63 -17.43 -0.69 -1.86
C PHE A 63 -17.87 -1.39 -3.15
N PRO A 64 -19.15 -1.28 -3.54
CA PRO A 64 -19.60 -1.69 -4.85
C PRO A 64 -19.07 -0.70 -5.90
N VAL A 65 -18.42 -1.21 -6.93
CA VAL A 65 -17.86 -0.41 -8.02
C VAL A 65 -18.40 -0.88 -9.38
N ASP A 66 -18.51 0.01 -10.35
CA ASP A 66 -18.99 -0.35 -11.69
C ASP A 66 -17.83 -0.83 -12.57
N ILE A 67 -17.25 -1.98 -12.19
CA ILE A 67 -16.12 -2.62 -12.88
C ILE A 67 -16.48 -4.07 -13.17
N ARG A 68 -16.22 -4.52 -14.41
CA ARG A 68 -16.46 -5.89 -14.84
C ARG A 68 -15.16 -6.60 -15.19
N THR A 69 -14.75 -7.47 -14.30
CA THR A 69 -13.56 -8.33 -14.46
C THR A 69 -13.81 -9.68 -13.79
N THR A 70 -12.94 -10.64 -14.04
CA THR A 70 -12.99 -11.98 -13.40
C THR A 70 -11.90 -12.18 -12.36
N TYR A 71 -11.04 -11.19 -12.14
CA TYR A 71 -9.93 -11.26 -11.20
C TYR A 71 -9.80 -9.94 -10.44
N ALA A 72 -9.37 -10.04 -9.19
CA ALA A 72 -8.86 -8.93 -8.39
C ALA A 72 -7.36 -9.12 -8.14
N THR A 73 -6.62 -8.03 -8.00
CA THR A 73 -5.19 -8.03 -7.70
C THR A 73 -4.97 -7.68 -6.24
N PHE A 74 -4.15 -8.46 -5.54
CA PHE A 74 -3.87 -8.30 -4.11
C PHE A 74 -2.38 -8.09 -3.89
N ASP A 75 -2.02 -7.08 -3.12
CA ASP A 75 -0.65 -6.83 -2.69
C ASP A 75 -0.16 -7.96 -1.77
N VAL A 76 1.02 -8.44 -2.04
CA VAL A 76 1.76 -9.40 -1.20
C VAL A 76 3.21 -8.94 -1.08
N GLN A 77 3.99 -9.58 -0.21
CA GLN A 77 5.39 -9.23 -0.03
C GLN A 77 6.14 -9.30 -1.37
N TYR A 78 6.77 -8.18 -1.74
CA TYR A 78 7.58 -8.02 -2.95
C TYR A 78 6.82 -8.32 -4.25
N GLY A 79 5.53 -7.96 -4.31
CA GLY A 79 4.76 -8.12 -5.53
C GLY A 79 3.26 -8.16 -5.32
N ASN A 80 2.57 -8.79 -6.25
CA ASN A 80 1.12 -8.92 -6.21
C ASN A 80 0.67 -10.28 -6.75
N VAL A 81 -0.56 -10.65 -6.43
CA VAL A 81 -1.17 -11.90 -6.90
C VAL A 81 -2.59 -11.63 -7.37
N ARG A 82 -2.97 -12.23 -8.50
CA ARG A 82 -4.34 -12.21 -9.01
C ARG A 82 -5.13 -13.39 -8.46
N ARG A 83 -6.35 -13.12 -7.98
CA ARG A 83 -7.29 -14.14 -7.51
C ARG A 83 -8.65 -13.95 -8.17
N PRO A 84 -9.38 -15.05 -8.46
CA PRO A 84 -10.75 -14.93 -8.97
C PRO A 84 -11.66 -14.15 -8.03
N ASN A 85 -12.53 -13.30 -8.59
CA ASN A 85 -13.58 -12.60 -7.84
C ASN A 85 -14.95 -13.27 -7.94
N HIS A 86 -15.01 -14.51 -8.45
CA HIS A 86 -16.21 -15.33 -8.58
C HIS A 86 -16.12 -16.59 -7.72
N TRP A 87 -17.27 -17.25 -7.49
CA TRP A 87 -17.37 -18.46 -6.70
C TRP A 87 -17.91 -19.62 -7.56
N ASN A 88 -17.26 -19.85 -8.70
CA ASN A 88 -17.72 -20.85 -9.66
C ASN A 88 -17.40 -22.29 -9.24
N THR A 89 -16.45 -22.45 -8.32
CA THR A 89 -16.06 -23.75 -7.77
C THR A 89 -16.14 -23.74 -6.26
N SER A 90 -16.21 -24.94 -5.63
CA SER A 90 -16.13 -25.06 -4.17
C SER A 90 -14.78 -24.56 -3.61
N TRP A 91 -13.71 -24.62 -4.40
CA TRP A 91 -12.41 -24.06 -4.06
C TRP A 91 -12.45 -22.53 -3.97
N ASP A 92 -13.10 -21.88 -4.95
CA ASP A 92 -13.25 -20.43 -4.94
C ASP A 92 -14.13 -19.99 -3.77
N GLN A 93 -15.23 -20.72 -3.52
CA GLN A 93 -16.13 -20.43 -2.39
C GLN A 93 -15.43 -20.56 -1.04
N ALA A 94 -14.50 -21.53 -0.88
CA ALA A 94 -13.74 -21.73 0.35
C ALA A 94 -12.73 -20.59 0.61
N LYS A 95 -12.36 -19.81 -0.41
CA LYS A 95 -11.47 -18.65 -0.32
C LYS A 95 -12.24 -17.33 -0.18
N PHE A 96 -13.28 -17.34 0.65
CA PHE A 96 -14.16 -16.19 0.83
C PHE A 96 -13.49 -14.96 1.46
N GLU A 97 -12.34 -15.11 2.08
CA GLU A 97 -11.51 -14.02 2.59
C GLU A 97 -10.03 -14.34 2.36
N THR A 98 -9.28 -13.36 1.90
CA THR A 98 -7.88 -13.52 1.52
C THR A 98 -7.05 -12.40 2.10
N VAL A 99 -5.74 -12.63 2.19
CA VAL A 99 -4.79 -11.64 2.63
C VAL A 99 -4.43 -10.68 1.48
N ALA A 100 -4.43 -9.38 1.77
CA ALA A 100 -3.68 -8.37 1.02
C ALA A 100 -2.93 -7.50 2.03
N HIS A 101 -1.75 -6.98 1.68
CA HIS A 101 -1.02 -6.11 2.59
C HIS A 101 -1.53 -4.68 2.48
N ARG A 102 -1.04 -3.92 1.52
CA ARG A 102 -1.35 -2.49 1.42
C ARG A 102 -2.55 -2.16 0.56
N PHE A 103 -2.90 -3.07 -0.38
CA PHE A 103 -4.04 -2.85 -1.27
C PHE A 103 -4.66 -4.14 -1.81
N ALA A 104 -5.94 -4.04 -2.16
CA ALA A 104 -6.64 -4.92 -3.09
C ALA A 104 -7.21 -4.05 -4.21
N ASP A 105 -7.14 -4.53 -5.45
CA ASP A 105 -7.53 -3.79 -6.64
C ASP A 105 -8.51 -4.56 -7.52
N LEU A 106 -9.46 -3.84 -8.08
CA LEU A 106 -10.36 -4.34 -9.09
C LEU A 106 -10.29 -3.43 -10.29
N SER A 107 -9.79 -3.96 -11.41
CA SER A 107 -9.57 -3.20 -12.63
C SER A 107 -10.14 -3.91 -13.85
N GLU A 108 -10.64 -3.13 -14.80
CA GLU A 108 -10.88 -3.47 -16.18
C GLU A 108 -9.89 -2.72 -17.08
N ARG A 109 -10.03 -2.83 -18.40
CA ARG A 109 -9.00 -2.32 -19.33
C ARG A 109 -8.67 -0.83 -19.19
N GLY A 110 -9.62 0.02 -18.88
CA GLY A 110 -9.43 1.47 -18.90
C GLY A 110 -9.66 2.17 -17.57
N TYR A 111 -10.11 1.41 -16.55
CA TYR A 111 -10.52 1.95 -15.28
C TYR A 111 -10.34 0.93 -14.15
N GLY A 112 -9.96 1.40 -12.98
CA GLY A 112 -9.82 0.58 -11.79
C GLY A 112 -10.13 1.35 -10.52
N VAL A 113 -10.34 0.60 -9.44
CA VAL A 113 -10.45 1.11 -8.08
C VAL A 113 -9.62 0.23 -7.17
N SER A 114 -8.66 0.84 -6.50
CA SER A 114 -7.88 0.19 -5.45
C SER A 114 -8.43 0.54 -4.08
N LEU A 115 -8.52 -0.44 -3.20
CA LEU A 115 -8.83 -0.30 -1.78
C LEU A 115 -7.52 -0.46 -1.00
N LEU A 116 -7.02 0.64 -0.46
CA LEU A 116 -5.76 0.70 0.27
C LEU A 116 -6.00 0.67 1.77
N ASN A 117 -4.98 0.30 2.55
CA ASN A 117 -5.04 0.34 4.01
C ASN A 117 -3.65 0.49 4.66
N ASP A 118 -3.64 0.86 5.94
CA ASP A 118 -2.43 1.00 6.76
C ASP A 118 -2.14 -0.20 7.67
N CYS A 119 -3.14 -1.03 8.00
CA CYS A 119 -2.95 -2.12 8.97
C CYS A 119 -4.02 -3.24 8.93
N LYS A 120 -4.93 -3.24 7.95
CA LYS A 120 -6.03 -4.21 7.86
C LYS A 120 -5.84 -5.15 6.68
N TYR A 121 -5.50 -6.40 6.92
CA TYR A 121 -5.02 -7.34 5.90
C TYR A 121 -6.07 -8.32 5.39
N GLY A 122 -7.26 -8.38 6.02
CA GLY A 122 -8.35 -9.24 5.57
C GLY A 122 -9.17 -8.54 4.47
N HIS A 123 -9.20 -9.14 3.29
CA HIS A 123 -9.95 -8.63 2.15
C HIS A 123 -10.77 -9.72 1.51
N ASP A 124 -11.89 -9.36 0.95
CA ASP A 124 -12.60 -10.18 -0.02
C ASP A 124 -13.09 -9.33 -1.19
N VAL A 125 -13.09 -9.94 -2.36
CA VAL A 125 -13.66 -9.34 -3.57
C VAL A 125 -14.58 -10.38 -4.19
N LYS A 126 -15.86 -10.05 -4.26
CA LYS A 126 -16.84 -10.89 -4.95
C LYS A 126 -17.60 -10.06 -5.97
N ASP A 127 -17.59 -10.56 -7.20
CA ASP A 127 -18.15 -9.86 -8.37
C ASP A 127 -17.50 -8.47 -8.48
N ASN A 128 -18.27 -7.41 -8.29
CA ASN A 128 -17.79 -6.02 -8.33
C ASN A 128 -17.75 -5.32 -6.96
N VAL A 129 -17.72 -6.07 -5.87
CA VAL A 129 -17.68 -5.49 -4.51
C VAL A 129 -16.34 -5.76 -3.86
N LEU A 130 -15.57 -4.70 -3.60
CA LEU A 130 -14.36 -4.72 -2.77
C LEU A 130 -14.75 -4.60 -1.31
N ARG A 131 -14.18 -5.46 -0.45
CA ARG A 131 -14.41 -5.39 1.00
C ARG A 131 -13.11 -5.54 1.77
N ILE A 132 -13.01 -4.80 2.87
CA ILE A 132 -11.94 -4.88 3.85
C ILE A 132 -12.51 -5.22 5.22
N THR A 133 -11.89 -6.16 5.92
CA THR A 133 -12.23 -6.52 7.28
C THR A 133 -11.52 -5.57 8.24
N LEU A 134 -12.29 -4.81 8.99
CA LEU A 134 -11.81 -3.82 9.94
C LEU A 134 -11.59 -4.42 11.33
N ILE A 135 -12.60 -5.19 11.84
CA ILE A 135 -12.57 -5.81 13.16
C ILE A 135 -13.25 -7.17 13.08
N LYS A 136 -12.68 -8.19 13.71
CA LYS A 136 -13.22 -9.54 13.70
C LYS A 136 -13.99 -9.90 14.98
N ALA A 137 -13.52 -9.45 16.14
CA ALA A 137 -14.08 -9.70 17.46
C ALA A 137 -14.38 -11.18 17.73
N ALA A 138 -13.41 -12.02 17.44
CA ALA A 138 -13.46 -13.45 17.78
C ALA A 138 -13.41 -13.62 19.31
N THR A 139 -13.95 -14.74 19.80
CA THR A 139 -13.97 -15.05 21.23
C THR A 139 -13.08 -16.23 21.61
N HIS A 140 -12.33 -16.75 20.67
CA HIS A 140 -11.39 -17.84 20.90
C HIS A 140 -10.11 -17.60 20.09
N PRO A 141 -8.90 -17.76 20.66
CA PRO A 141 -8.60 -18.20 22.04
C PRO A 141 -8.80 -17.12 23.13
N ASP A 142 -8.88 -15.84 22.75
CA ASP A 142 -9.07 -14.72 23.68
C ASP A 142 -10.52 -14.23 23.61
N HIS A 143 -11.20 -14.24 24.78
CA HIS A 143 -12.60 -13.82 24.89
C HIS A 143 -12.80 -12.30 24.77
N SER A 144 -11.74 -11.52 24.94
CA SER A 144 -11.72 -10.05 24.85
C SER A 144 -11.11 -9.52 23.56
N GLN A 145 -10.78 -10.40 22.62
CA GLN A 145 -10.16 -10.05 21.37
C GLN A 145 -10.95 -8.93 20.64
N ASP A 146 -10.21 -7.92 20.19
CA ASP A 146 -10.73 -6.78 19.41
C ASP A 146 -11.80 -5.92 20.13
N GLN A 147 -11.88 -5.99 21.46
CA GLN A 147 -12.75 -5.08 22.23
C GLN A 147 -12.05 -3.75 22.51
N GLY A 148 -12.82 -2.65 22.52
CA GLY A 148 -12.36 -1.30 22.86
C GLY A 148 -11.97 -0.46 21.64
N LEU A 149 -11.06 0.48 21.83
CA LEU A 149 -10.75 1.53 20.88
C LEU A 149 -9.75 1.08 19.81
N HIS A 150 -10.13 1.24 18.54
CA HIS A 150 -9.32 0.98 17.35
C HIS A 150 -9.16 2.26 16.54
N ARG A 151 -7.98 2.44 15.94
CA ARG A 151 -7.69 3.51 14.98
C ARG A 151 -6.97 2.93 13.78
N PHE A 152 -7.44 3.28 12.59
CA PHE A 152 -6.88 2.82 11.32
C PHE A 152 -7.36 3.71 10.18
N THR A 153 -6.61 3.66 9.08
CA THR A 153 -6.98 4.34 7.84
C THR A 153 -7.10 3.33 6.70
N TYR A 154 -8.14 3.44 5.92
CA TYR A 154 -8.25 2.81 4.62
C TYR A 154 -8.64 3.85 3.58
N SER A 155 -8.38 3.56 2.31
CA SER A 155 -8.58 4.56 1.26
C SER A 155 -9.14 3.94 -0.01
N LEU A 156 -9.91 4.71 -0.76
CA LEU A 156 -10.26 4.41 -2.14
C LEU A 156 -9.40 5.22 -3.10
N LEU A 157 -8.89 4.55 -4.12
CA LEU A 157 -8.15 5.17 -5.20
C LEU A 157 -8.79 4.80 -6.54
N PRO A 158 -9.69 5.62 -7.10
CA PRO A 158 -10.11 5.50 -8.50
C PRO A 158 -8.96 5.86 -9.43
N HIS A 159 -8.71 5.03 -10.46
CA HIS A 159 -7.57 5.25 -11.35
C HIS A 159 -7.86 4.80 -12.79
N GLY A 160 -7.05 5.26 -13.74
CA GLY A 160 -7.05 4.78 -15.10
C GLY A 160 -6.18 3.54 -15.25
N GLY A 161 -6.55 2.62 -16.13
CA GLY A 161 -5.79 1.40 -16.39
C GLY A 161 -5.77 0.42 -15.21
N ASP A 162 -4.64 -0.26 -15.02
CA ASP A 162 -4.40 -1.19 -13.91
C ASP A 162 -3.60 -0.57 -12.77
N ILE A 163 -3.14 -1.39 -11.83
CA ILE A 163 -2.37 -0.94 -10.65
C ILE A 163 -1.06 -0.21 -11.01
N VAL A 164 -0.48 -0.50 -12.17
CA VAL A 164 0.76 0.14 -12.64
C VAL A 164 0.44 1.52 -13.22
N ASP A 165 -0.49 1.57 -14.18
CA ASP A 165 -0.92 2.82 -14.82
C ASP A 165 -1.56 3.78 -13.81
N GLY A 166 -2.29 3.24 -12.85
CA GLY A 166 -2.99 3.96 -11.80
C GLY A 166 -2.11 4.50 -10.67
N GLY A 167 -0.85 4.06 -10.59
CA GLY A 167 0.07 4.45 -9.51
C GLY A 167 -0.32 3.90 -8.14
N THR A 168 -1.06 2.79 -8.10
CA THR A 168 -1.59 2.20 -6.86
C THR A 168 -0.50 1.87 -5.85
N VAL A 169 0.63 1.29 -6.30
CA VAL A 169 1.74 0.91 -5.42
C VAL A 169 2.33 2.14 -4.73
N ARG A 170 2.52 3.24 -5.46
CA ARG A 170 3.04 4.50 -4.91
C ARG A 170 2.07 5.13 -3.90
N GLU A 171 0.78 5.16 -4.20
CA GLU A 171 -0.24 5.69 -3.27
C GLU A 171 -0.36 4.83 -2.00
N ALA A 172 -0.28 3.51 -2.14
CA ALA A 172 -0.26 2.59 -1.01
C ALA A 172 1.00 2.76 -0.14
N CYS A 173 2.17 2.97 -0.78
CA CYS A 173 3.41 3.30 -0.08
C CYS A 173 3.27 4.63 0.69
N SER A 174 2.74 5.68 0.06
CA SER A 174 2.55 6.99 0.69
C SER A 174 1.59 6.95 1.87
N LEU A 175 0.55 6.11 1.84
CA LEU A 175 -0.36 5.91 2.96
C LEU A 175 0.35 5.24 4.15
N ASN A 176 1.24 4.27 3.88
CA ASN A 176 1.93 3.48 4.91
C ASN A 176 3.22 4.13 5.41
N GLN A 177 3.81 5.03 4.62
CA GLN A 177 5.05 5.75 4.92
C GLN A 177 4.85 7.26 4.72
N PRO A 178 4.15 7.91 5.64
CA PRO A 178 3.87 9.35 5.52
C PRO A 178 5.14 10.17 5.56
N LEU A 179 5.13 11.32 4.88
CA LEU A 179 6.26 12.25 4.85
C LEU A 179 6.56 12.80 6.25
N HIS A 180 7.84 12.80 6.61
CA HIS A 180 8.31 13.47 7.80
C HIS A 180 8.75 14.90 7.47
N VAL A 181 8.11 15.89 8.09
CA VAL A 181 8.44 17.29 7.91
C VAL A 181 9.33 17.75 9.05
N ILE A 182 10.52 18.26 8.71
CA ILE A 182 11.47 18.82 9.69
C ILE A 182 11.71 20.27 9.29
N GLN A 183 11.51 21.21 10.24
CA GLN A 183 11.83 22.61 10.04
C GLN A 183 13.33 22.84 10.24
N GLY A 184 13.98 23.47 9.27
CA GLY A 184 15.41 23.79 9.32
C GLY A 184 15.95 24.34 8.00
N ASP A 185 17.21 24.78 8.02
CA ASP A 185 17.90 25.37 6.87
C ASP A 185 18.82 24.36 6.14
N LEU A 186 18.46 23.09 6.15
CA LEU A 186 19.25 22.05 5.50
C LEU A 186 19.20 22.23 3.97
N LYS A 187 20.36 22.51 3.37
CA LYS A 187 20.56 22.48 1.91
C LYS A 187 21.24 21.18 1.52
N LEU A 188 20.50 20.30 0.87
CA LEU A 188 21.10 19.09 0.28
C LEU A 188 21.75 19.43 -1.06
N PRO A 189 22.90 18.82 -1.39
CA PRO A 189 23.57 19.04 -2.68
C PRO A 189 22.89 18.27 -3.84
N PHE A 190 21.75 17.67 -3.62
CA PHE A 190 20.99 16.86 -4.57
C PHE A 190 19.48 17.00 -4.31
N GLU A 191 18.67 16.85 -5.35
CA GLU A 191 17.20 16.88 -5.26
C GLU A 191 16.64 15.56 -4.75
N SER A 192 17.27 14.44 -5.13
CA SER A 192 16.87 13.09 -4.70
C SER A 192 18.09 12.25 -4.35
N PHE A 193 18.01 11.51 -3.25
CA PHE A 193 19.05 10.58 -2.84
C PHE A 193 19.16 9.39 -3.81
N LEU A 194 18.03 8.91 -4.30
CA LEU A 194 17.91 7.79 -5.24
C LEU A 194 16.69 8.03 -6.14
N SER A 195 16.86 7.80 -7.45
CA SER A 195 15.73 7.81 -8.40
C SER A 195 15.94 6.81 -9.54
N PHE A 196 14.87 6.49 -10.23
CA PHE A 196 14.85 5.59 -11.37
C PHE A 196 14.23 6.30 -12.58
N ASP A 197 14.61 5.90 -13.79
CA ASP A 197 14.05 6.44 -15.03
C ASP A 197 12.66 5.87 -15.38
N LYS A 198 12.22 4.83 -14.65
CA LYS A 198 10.92 4.17 -14.84
C LYS A 198 10.22 3.92 -13.51
N ASP A 199 8.92 4.05 -13.51
CA ASP A 199 8.05 3.72 -12.37
C ASP A 199 7.62 2.24 -12.44
N CYS A 200 8.56 1.35 -12.21
CA CYS A 200 8.35 -0.11 -12.25
C CYS A 200 8.99 -0.85 -11.09
N VAL A 201 9.71 -0.11 -10.23
CA VAL A 201 10.37 -0.68 -9.05
C VAL A 201 10.00 0.10 -7.80
N GLU A 202 9.90 -0.60 -6.69
CA GLU A 202 9.72 -0.06 -5.36
C GLU A 202 11.02 -0.19 -4.56
N VAL A 203 11.39 0.85 -3.82
CA VAL A 203 12.57 0.85 -2.94
C VAL A 203 12.19 0.26 -1.59
N ASP A 204 12.81 -0.86 -1.25
CA ASP A 204 12.54 -1.58 0.01
C ASP A 204 13.42 -1.10 1.15
N ALA A 205 14.68 -0.74 0.85
CA ALA A 205 15.61 -0.27 1.85
C ALA A 205 16.74 0.58 1.26
N VAL A 206 17.10 1.62 1.99
CA VAL A 206 18.34 2.37 1.83
C VAL A 206 18.98 2.46 3.21
N LYS A 207 20.09 1.74 3.40
CA LYS A 207 20.73 1.66 4.73
C LYS A 207 22.24 1.49 4.62
N LYS A 208 22.97 1.67 5.73
CA LYS A 208 24.33 1.16 5.86
C LYS A 208 24.29 -0.37 5.94
N THR A 209 25.29 -1.03 5.32
CA THR A 209 25.49 -2.48 5.48
C THR A 209 25.75 -2.83 6.95
N GLU A 210 25.53 -4.09 7.33
CA GLU A 210 25.75 -4.56 8.71
C GLU A 210 27.20 -4.35 9.20
N ASP A 211 28.17 -4.41 8.29
CA ASP A 211 29.59 -4.12 8.58
C ASP A 211 29.91 -2.61 8.57
N GLY A 212 28.95 -1.75 8.26
CA GLY A 212 29.03 -0.29 8.23
C GLY A 212 29.89 0.31 7.13
N LYS A 213 30.38 -0.49 6.14
CA LYS A 213 31.35 -0.04 5.13
C LYS A 213 30.74 0.50 3.86
N HIS A 214 29.49 0.10 3.56
CA HIS A 214 28.83 0.40 2.30
C HIS A 214 27.42 0.96 2.56
N ILE A 215 26.83 1.56 1.52
CA ILE A 215 25.39 1.79 1.46
C ILE A 215 24.77 0.64 0.68
N ALA A 216 23.78 -0.03 1.26
CA ALA A 216 22.93 -0.99 0.60
C ALA A 216 21.64 -0.29 0.12
N VAL A 217 21.34 -0.46 -1.16
CA VAL A 217 20.08 -0.07 -1.79
C VAL A 217 19.38 -1.33 -2.25
N ARG A 218 18.16 -1.56 -1.77
CA ARG A 218 17.34 -2.71 -2.17
C ARG A 218 16.04 -2.23 -2.80
N PHE A 219 15.68 -2.83 -3.91
CA PHE A 219 14.43 -2.55 -4.62
C PHE A 219 13.95 -3.82 -5.33
N HIS A 220 12.67 -3.86 -5.67
CA HIS A 220 12.08 -4.96 -6.42
C HIS A 220 11.18 -4.46 -7.55
N ASP A 221 10.99 -5.28 -8.59
CA ASP A 221 9.96 -5.05 -9.59
C ASP A 221 8.58 -5.36 -9.00
N PHE A 222 7.63 -4.43 -9.12
CA PHE A 222 6.25 -4.63 -8.69
C PHE A 222 5.28 -4.90 -9.85
N THR A 223 5.75 -4.73 -11.10
CA THR A 223 4.90 -4.80 -12.29
C THR A 223 4.65 -6.22 -12.79
N GLY A 224 5.54 -7.16 -12.42
CA GLY A 224 5.56 -8.51 -12.97
C GLY A 224 6.12 -8.58 -14.40
N GLY A 225 6.85 -7.56 -14.83
CA GLY A 225 7.50 -7.45 -16.13
C GLY A 225 9.04 -7.54 -16.05
N THR A 226 9.70 -7.77 -17.19
CA THR A 226 11.16 -7.60 -17.31
C THR A 226 11.47 -6.19 -17.74
N ASN A 227 12.11 -5.43 -16.87
CA ASN A 227 12.41 -4.03 -17.07
C ASN A 227 13.92 -3.76 -17.06
N ARG A 228 14.41 -2.98 -18.05
CA ARG A 228 15.74 -2.38 -17.96
C ARG A 228 15.58 -0.96 -17.48
N ILE A 229 16.18 -0.65 -16.33
CA ILE A 229 16.08 0.63 -15.63
C ILE A 229 17.45 1.29 -15.51
N LYS A 230 17.45 2.62 -15.46
CA LYS A 230 18.61 3.43 -15.10
C LYS A 230 18.46 3.88 -13.65
N VAL A 231 19.48 3.64 -12.82
CA VAL A 231 19.52 4.04 -11.42
C VAL A 231 20.32 5.33 -11.30
N HIS A 232 19.75 6.35 -10.67
CA HIS A 232 20.39 7.63 -10.39
C HIS A 232 20.62 7.78 -8.88
N THR A 233 21.85 8.13 -8.51
CA THR A 233 22.23 8.39 -7.10
C THR A 233 22.59 9.85 -6.93
N GLY A 234 22.03 10.51 -5.91
CA GLY A 234 22.41 11.89 -5.54
C GLY A 234 23.67 11.95 -4.68
N PHE A 235 24.11 10.85 -4.13
CA PHE A 235 25.30 10.76 -3.29
C PHE A 235 26.54 10.29 -4.07
N ALA A 236 27.73 10.70 -3.60
CA ALA A 236 28.98 10.26 -4.18
C ALA A 236 29.38 8.86 -3.69
N TRP A 237 29.95 8.06 -4.58
CA TRP A 237 30.48 6.73 -4.27
C TRP A 237 31.72 6.44 -5.14
N LYS A 238 32.56 5.51 -4.68
CA LYS A 238 33.81 5.12 -5.37
C LYS A 238 33.56 3.98 -6.37
N ARG A 239 32.94 2.91 -5.90
CA ARG A 239 32.63 1.72 -6.68
C ARG A 239 31.34 1.06 -6.18
N ARG A 240 30.72 0.23 -7.00
CA ARG A 240 29.50 -0.48 -6.72
C ARG A 240 29.56 -1.94 -7.16
N CYS A 241 28.74 -2.79 -6.56
CA CYS A 241 28.50 -4.15 -7.03
C CYS A 241 27.04 -4.54 -6.76
N THR A 242 26.61 -5.69 -7.28
CA THR A 242 25.38 -6.34 -6.83
C THR A 242 25.67 -7.17 -5.59
N GLY A 243 24.68 -7.26 -4.69
CA GLY A 243 24.77 -8.02 -3.45
C GLY A 243 23.60 -9.00 -3.27
N ASP A 244 23.79 -9.97 -2.42
CA ASP A 244 22.70 -10.83 -1.94
C ASP A 244 21.91 -10.15 -0.82
N LEU A 245 20.85 -10.82 -0.31
CA LEU A 245 20.05 -10.31 0.81
C LEU A 245 20.83 -10.20 2.13
N ARG A 246 22.00 -10.84 2.23
CA ARG A 246 22.93 -10.76 3.35
C ARG A 246 24.04 -9.74 3.12
N GLU A 247 23.91 -8.90 2.07
CA GLU A 247 24.84 -7.82 1.73
C GLU A 247 26.26 -8.30 1.36
N ARG A 248 26.37 -9.53 0.86
CA ARG A 248 27.63 -10.05 0.31
C ARG A 248 27.68 -9.77 -1.19
N SER A 249 28.85 -9.34 -1.68
CA SER A 249 29.08 -9.09 -3.11
C SER A 249 28.83 -10.37 -3.93
N LEU A 250 28.07 -10.23 -5.02
CA LEU A 250 27.79 -11.30 -5.98
C LEU A 250 28.59 -11.17 -7.28
N ASP A 251 29.11 -9.97 -7.57
CA ASP A 251 29.90 -9.68 -8.77
C ASP A 251 31.09 -8.76 -8.44
N ASP A 252 31.91 -8.47 -9.46
CA ASP A 252 33.05 -7.59 -9.33
C ASP A 252 32.63 -6.14 -9.08
N TRP A 253 33.42 -5.43 -8.28
CA TRP A 253 33.24 -4.01 -8.02
C TRP A 253 33.49 -3.16 -9.27
N LYS A 254 32.53 -2.34 -9.67
CA LYS A 254 32.49 -1.51 -10.86
C LYS A 254 32.64 -0.02 -10.51
N THR A 255 33.27 0.75 -11.37
CA THR A 255 33.47 2.19 -11.19
C THR A 255 32.71 3.05 -12.21
N ASP A 256 32.05 2.42 -13.18
CA ASP A 256 31.20 3.08 -14.17
C ASP A 256 30.06 3.84 -13.54
N ARG A 257 29.88 5.10 -13.91
CA ARG A 257 28.90 6.02 -13.33
C ARG A 257 27.49 5.83 -13.87
N GLU A 258 27.35 5.27 -15.06
CA GLU A 258 26.04 4.91 -15.57
C GLU A 258 25.62 3.54 -15.04
N ILE A 259 24.50 3.52 -14.34
CA ILE A 259 24.01 2.31 -13.69
C ILE A 259 22.77 1.84 -14.42
N TYR A 260 22.90 0.75 -15.17
CA TYR A 260 21.76 0.05 -15.77
C TYR A 260 21.59 -1.31 -15.11
N VAL A 261 20.34 -1.61 -14.75
CA VAL A 261 19.97 -2.89 -14.15
C VAL A 261 18.79 -3.46 -14.95
N THR A 262 18.86 -4.75 -15.26
CA THR A 262 17.70 -5.48 -15.76
C THR A 262 17.07 -6.21 -14.60
N VAL A 263 15.82 -5.91 -14.31
CA VAL A 263 15.04 -6.49 -13.23
C VAL A 263 13.98 -7.42 -13.84
N LYS A 264 13.95 -8.66 -13.39
CA LYS A 264 12.95 -9.65 -13.81
C LYS A 264 11.65 -9.49 -13.02
N PRO A 265 10.54 -10.16 -13.44
CA PRO A 265 9.30 -10.13 -12.70
C PRO A 265 9.48 -10.45 -11.22
N TYR A 266 9.11 -9.51 -10.35
CA TYR A 266 9.17 -9.61 -8.89
C TYR A 266 10.58 -9.87 -8.32
N GLU A 267 11.64 -9.61 -9.10
CA GLU A 267 13.02 -9.79 -8.66
C GLU A 267 13.41 -8.72 -7.64
N ILE A 268 14.01 -9.17 -6.55
CA ILE A 268 14.62 -8.30 -5.53
C ILE A 268 16.08 -8.09 -5.90
N VAL A 269 16.47 -6.84 -6.09
CA VAL A 269 17.85 -6.44 -6.40
C VAL A 269 18.44 -5.72 -5.20
N THR A 270 19.65 -6.11 -4.80
CA THR A 270 20.46 -5.37 -3.82
C THR A 270 21.70 -4.81 -4.52
N MET A 271 21.92 -3.52 -4.36
CA MET A 271 23.15 -2.85 -4.82
C MET A 271 23.94 -2.36 -3.62
N LEU A 272 25.25 -2.55 -3.65
CA LEU A 272 26.18 -2.09 -2.62
C LEU A 272 27.06 -0.97 -3.19
N PHE A 273 27.22 0.12 -2.45
CA PHE A 273 27.99 1.28 -2.82
C PHE A 273 29.07 1.56 -1.76
N GLU A 274 30.33 1.60 -2.17
CA GLU A 274 31.44 2.06 -1.33
C GLU A 274 31.55 3.59 -1.43
N LEU A 275 31.51 4.29 -0.28
CA LEU A 275 31.60 5.74 -0.19
C LEU A 275 33.03 6.26 -0.29
#